data_b36c5b986f0e4c5215531af750be4046
#
_entry.id   b36c5b986f0e4c5215531af750be4046
#
_cell.length_a   1.000
_cell.length_b   1.000
_cell.length_c   1.000
_cell.angle_alpha   90.00
_cell.angle_beta   90.00
_cell.angle_gamma   90.00
#
_symmetry.space_group_name_H-M   'P 1'
#
loop_
_entity.id
_entity.type
_entity.pdbx_description
1 polymer ?
#
loop_
_entity_poly.entity_id
_entity_poly.type
_entity_poly.pdbx_seq_one_letter_code
_entity_poly.pdbx_strand_id
1 'polypeptide(L)'
;MSNPFFKKSNSISQLTDRDFLSELFGPLRNIERHPLKTSGFSGSTHEKIILEFDNGETISLILKYIYPSQDLTIWRSGNINNREVMLLDDKEMVEVWDIFQSPCIAYANDGSNSALLMHDVSKNLFPDVREPILPEQEDLILYTLAQMHARCWQHTVLSKPWLAKQYIFFSFLGPFAWTEEKAAGRNHPVLELVKNGWDLALQFLPADIKDFVLDPPFEKMTEGLAKTLVHGDSKLANFAIMPGNKICAFDWTMAASASPACEIGWYISVNASRLTRSKDEVMNRYRGFLETELNFAIENKTWDQMVSIAVLTGAETLLWNKALNLQKNLAGAKEEWSWWVNNIRRIYENK
;
A
#
# COMPACT_ATOMS: atom_id res chain seq x y z
N MET A 1 -6.69 9.17 -25.07
CA MET A 1 -7.72 8.13 -24.95
C MET A 1 -7.63 7.59 -23.53
N SER A 2 -8.77 7.47 -22.81
CA SER A 2 -8.84 6.91 -21.46
C SER A 2 -8.57 5.40 -21.47
N ASN A 3 -8.24 4.87 -20.28
CA ASN A 3 -8.08 3.43 -20.08
C ASN A 3 -9.43 2.72 -20.37
N PRO A 4 -9.46 1.65 -21.18
CA PRO A 4 -10.71 0.99 -21.55
C PRO A 4 -11.41 0.23 -20.42
N PHE A 5 -10.70 -0.03 -19.30
CA PHE A 5 -11.26 -0.79 -18.19
C PHE A 5 -12.13 0.04 -17.24
N PHE A 6 -11.96 1.37 -17.22
CA PHE A 6 -12.60 2.23 -16.22
C PHE A 6 -13.31 3.40 -16.89
N LYS A 7 -14.55 3.68 -16.47
CA LYS A 7 -15.31 4.79 -17.04
C LYS A 7 -14.95 6.10 -16.34
N LYS A 8 -14.46 7.08 -17.11
CA LYS A 8 -14.22 8.43 -16.60
C LYS A 8 -15.52 9.22 -16.58
N SER A 9 -15.87 9.78 -15.45
CA SER A 9 -16.99 10.71 -15.29
C SER A 9 -16.51 12.16 -15.39
N ASN A 10 -17.39 13.07 -15.80
CA ASN A 10 -17.10 14.50 -15.93
C ASN A 10 -17.07 15.23 -14.57
N SER A 11 -17.72 14.67 -13.56
CA SER A 11 -17.76 15.24 -12.20
C SER A 11 -17.96 14.16 -11.15
N ILE A 12 -17.58 14.48 -9.91
CA ILE A 12 -17.80 13.59 -8.76
C ILE A 12 -19.30 13.33 -8.53
N SER A 13 -20.14 14.35 -8.69
CA SER A 13 -21.60 14.20 -8.51
C SER A 13 -22.20 13.23 -9.52
N GLN A 14 -21.71 13.24 -10.76
CA GLN A 14 -22.20 12.35 -11.82
C GLN A 14 -22.02 10.86 -11.48
N LEU A 15 -21.02 10.49 -10.67
CA LEU A 15 -20.81 9.08 -10.28
C LEU A 15 -22.01 8.47 -9.54
N THR A 16 -22.92 9.32 -9.02
CA THR A 16 -24.13 8.89 -8.31
C THR A 16 -25.43 9.26 -9.02
N ASP A 17 -25.32 9.86 -10.19
CA ASP A 17 -26.50 10.22 -10.98
C ASP A 17 -27.20 8.97 -11.54
N ARG A 18 -28.53 8.96 -11.48
CA ARG A 18 -29.35 7.83 -11.93
C ARG A 18 -29.04 7.45 -13.38
N ASP A 19 -28.92 8.44 -14.27
CA ASP A 19 -28.67 8.20 -15.69
C ASP A 19 -27.30 7.56 -15.91
N PHE A 20 -26.26 8.06 -15.24
CA PHE A 20 -24.91 7.48 -15.27
C PHE A 20 -24.87 6.05 -14.74
N LEU A 21 -25.53 5.81 -13.59
CA LEU A 21 -25.60 4.47 -13.01
C LEU A 21 -26.45 3.52 -13.86
N SER A 22 -27.53 4.02 -14.46
CA SER A 22 -28.36 3.21 -15.37
C SER A 22 -27.63 2.86 -16.67
N GLU A 23 -26.74 3.74 -17.15
CA GLU A 23 -25.87 3.42 -18.29
C GLU A 23 -24.88 2.28 -17.98
N LEU A 24 -24.38 2.23 -16.73
CA LEU A 24 -23.42 1.20 -16.30
C LEU A 24 -24.07 -0.14 -15.96
N PHE A 25 -25.26 -0.13 -15.39
CA PHE A 25 -25.85 -1.33 -14.75
C PHE A 25 -27.22 -1.72 -15.29
N GLY A 26 -27.84 -0.88 -16.11
CA GLY A 26 -29.21 -1.04 -16.58
C GLY A 26 -30.22 -0.21 -15.78
N PRO A 27 -31.52 -0.28 -16.15
CA PRO A 27 -32.57 0.53 -15.52
C PRO A 27 -32.67 0.28 -14.01
N LEU A 28 -32.74 1.35 -13.24
CA LEU A 28 -32.77 1.32 -11.79
C LEU A 28 -34.12 1.76 -11.24
N ARG A 29 -34.69 0.96 -10.34
CA ARG A 29 -35.88 1.28 -9.55
C ARG A 29 -35.57 2.28 -8.45
N ASN A 30 -34.50 2.01 -7.67
CA ASN A 30 -34.12 2.83 -6.53
C ASN A 30 -32.61 2.94 -6.37
N ILE A 31 -32.16 4.01 -5.71
CA ILE A 31 -30.75 4.23 -5.32
C ILE A 31 -30.76 4.70 -3.87
N GLU A 32 -30.10 3.96 -3.00
CA GLU A 32 -29.91 4.34 -1.60
C GLU A 32 -28.42 4.61 -1.34
N ARG A 33 -28.14 5.59 -0.48
CA ARG A 33 -26.78 5.98 -0.11
C ARG A 33 -26.67 6.05 1.41
N HIS A 34 -25.62 5.42 1.93
CA HIS A 34 -25.35 5.33 3.36
C HIS A 34 -23.89 5.68 3.65
N PRO A 35 -23.58 6.58 4.58
CA PRO A 35 -22.21 6.81 5.03
C PRO A 35 -21.58 5.52 5.52
N LEU A 36 -20.35 5.24 5.08
CA LEU A 36 -19.58 4.07 5.50
C LEU A 36 -18.38 4.53 6.34
N LYS A 37 -18.34 4.10 7.62
CA LYS A 37 -17.18 4.33 8.48
C LYS A 37 -16.12 3.29 8.18
N THR A 38 -14.90 3.74 7.92
CA THR A 38 -13.73 2.88 7.73
C THR A 38 -12.72 3.12 8.86
N SER A 39 -11.89 2.12 9.15
CA SER A 39 -10.83 2.20 10.17
C SER A 39 -9.52 2.80 9.63
N GLY A 40 -9.49 3.24 8.37
CA GLY A 40 -8.29 3.80 7.74
C GLY A 40 -7.85 5.14 8.35
N PHE A 41 -6.55 5.40 8.33
CA PHE A 41 -5.96 6.67 8.78
C PHE A 41 -5.93 7.74 7.68
N SER A 42 -6.35 7.41 6.45
CA SER A 42 -6.47 8.37 5.36
C SER A 42 -7.66 9.31 5.60
N GLY A 43 -7.56 10.54 5.14
CA GLY A 43 -8.66 11.51 5.18
C GLY A 43 -9.80 11.20 4.20
N SER A 44 -9.80 10.05 3.54
CA SER A 44 -10.83 9.63 2.59
C SER A 44 -12.14 9.29 3.30
N THR A 45 -13.27 9.70 2.72
CA THR A 45 -14.60 9.30 3.19
C THR A 45 -15.25 8.32 2.22
N HIS A 46 -16.15 7.50 2.74
CA HIS A 46 -16.77 6.43 1.97
C HIS A 46 -18.28 6.43 2.15
N GLU A 47 -18.97 6.06 1.08
CA GLU A 47 -20.40 5.77 1.09
C GLU A 47 -20.66 4.39 0.50
N LYS A 48 -21.65 3.70 1.05
CA LYS A 48 -22.22 2.50 0.46
C LYS A 48 -23.42 2.92 -0.38
N ILE A 49 -23.44 2.50 -1.64
CA ILE A 49 -24.55 2.74 -2.55
C ILE A 49 -25.24 1.41 -2.82
N ILE A 50 -26.55 1.36 -2.65
CA ILE A 50 -27.37 0.19 -2.97
C ILE A 50 -28.22 0.55 -4.19
N LEU A 51 -28.05 -0.19 -5.27
CA LEU A 51 -28.88 -0.08 -6.48
C LEU A 51 -29.91 -1.19 -6.45
N GLU A 52 -31.18 -0.84 -6.62
CA GLU A 52 -32.31 -1.76 -6.77
C GLU A 52 -32.81 -1.71 -8.21
N PHE A 53 -32.95 -2.89 -8.82
CA PHE A 53 -33.46 -3.05 -10.19
C PHE A 53 -34.96 -3.35 -10.22
N ASP A 54 -35.60 -3.21 -11.37
CA ASP A 54 -37.04 -3.47 -11.54
C ASP A 54 -37.44 -4.91 -11.21
N ASN A 55 -36.53 -5.86 -11.36
CA ASN A 55 -36.71 -7.27 -11.03
C ASN A 55 -36.57 -7.59 -9.53
N GLY A 56 -36.28 -6.58 -8.69
CA GLY A 56 -36.05 -6.70 -7.25
C GLY A 56 -34.64 -7.17 -6.83
N GLU A 57 -33.73 -7.39 -7.80
CA GLU A 57 -32.32 -7.63 -7.49
C GLU A 57 -31.66 -6.37 -6.95
N THR A 58 -30.62 -6.53 -6.14
CA THR A 58 -29.82 -5.42 -5.60
C THR A 58 -28.35 -5.67 -5.80
N ILE A 59 -27.61 -4.61 -6.08
CA ILE A 59 -26.14 -4.61 -6.02
C ILE A 59 -25.64 -3.55 -5.06
N SER A 60 -24.50 -3.82 -4.44
CA SER A 60 -23.83 -2.91 -3.53
C SER A 60 -22.56 -2.37 -4.16
N LEU A 61 -22.38 -1.05 -4.08
CA LEU A 61 -21.20 -0.35 -4.54
C LEU A 61 -20.61 0.47 -3.39
N ILE A 62 -19.32 0.80 -3.51
CA ILE A 62 -18.62 1.70 -2.60
C ILE A 62 -18.17 2.93 -3.39
N LEU A 63 -18.50 4.11 -2.87
CA LEU A 63 -17.99 5.38 -3.37
C LEU A 63 -16.95 5.91 -2.38
N LYS A 64 -15.68 5.98 -2.82
CA LYS A 64 -14.55 6.55 -2.07
C LYS A 64 -14.33 7.99 -2.53
N TYR A 65 -14.41 8.94 -1.60
CA TYR A 65 -14.03 10.32 -1.84
C TYR A 65 -12.62 10.56 -1.34
N ILE A 66 -11.81 11.26 -2.12
CA ILE A 66 -10.42 11.58 -1.82
C ILE A 66 -10.26 13.09 -1.78
N TYR A 67 -9.89 13.58 -0.60
CA TYR A 67 -9.69 15.00 -0.31
C TYR A 67 -8.21 15.25 0.02
N PRO A 68 -7.39 15.68 -0.96
CA PRO A 68 -5.95 15.86 -0.75
C PRO A 68 -5.59 16.76 0.43
N SER A 69 -6.42 17.76 0.73
CA SER A 69 -6.21 18.68 1.86
C SER A 69 -6.36 18.06 3.25
N GLN A 70 -6.85 16.82 3.34
CA GLN A 70 -7.14 16.13 4.61
C GLN A 70 -6.40 14.79 4.75
N ASP A 71 -5.69 14.37 3.71
CA ASP A 71 -5.09 13.03 3.64
C ASP A 71 -3.59 13.06 3.93
N LEU A 72 -3.20 12.45 5.06
CA LEU A 72 -1.80 12.35 5.48
C LEU A 72 -0.93 11.64 4.45
N THR A 73 -1.46 10.59 3.80
CA THR A 73 -0.72 9.83 2.79
C THR A 73 -0.40 10.70 1.58
N ILE A 74 -1.39 11.53 1.17
CA ILE A 74 -1.21 12.47 0.07
C ILE A 74 -0.17 13.53 0.43
N TRP A 75 -0.23 14.12 1.64
CA TRP A 75 0.74 15.11 2.07
C TRP A 75 2.16 14.55 2.08
N ARG A 76 2.33 13.40 2.72
CA ARG A 76 3.65 12.78 2.91
C ARG A 76 4.22 12.22 1.61
N SER A 77 3.38 11.78 0.69
CA SER A 77 3.81 11.19 -0.58
C SER A 77 3.97 12.21 -1.72
N GLY A 78 3.65 13.48 -1.49
CA GLY A 78 3.65 14.51 -2.54
C GLY A 78 2.64 14.21 -3.66
N ASN A 79 1.54 13.55 -3.33
CA ASN A 79 0.53 13.11 -4.28
C ASN A 79 -0.45 14.25 -4.62
N ILE A 80 0.00 15.21 -5.42
CA ILE A 80 -0.79 16.39 -5.79
C ILE A 80 -1.94 16.09 -6.76
N ASN A 81 -1.82 15.03 -7.57
CA ASN A 81 -2.73 14.74 -8.69
C ASN A 81 -3.59 13.50 -8.46
N ASN A 82 -3.76 13.06 -7.23
CA ASN A 82 -4.42 11.80 -6.89
C ASN A 82 -3.89 10.60 -7.70
N ARG A 83 -2.81 10.01 -7.20
CA ARG A 83 -2.06 8.93 -7.84
C ARG A 83 -2.94 7.72 -8.18
N GLU A 84 -3.91 7.38 -7.34
CA GLU A 84 -4.83 6.28 -7.59
C GLU A 84 -5.67 6.53 -8.85
N VAL A 85 -6.16 7.77 -9.06
CA VAL A 85 -6.86 8.14 -10.29
C VAL A 85 -5.94 8.16 -11.50
N MET A 86 -4.71 8.65 -11.32
CA MET A 86 -3.73 8.67 -12.42
C MET A 86 -3.38 7.26 -12.89
N LEU A 87 -3.28 6.31 -11.97
CA LEU A 87 -3.06 4.90 -12.31
C LEU A 87 -4.23 4.30 -13.10
N LEU A 88 -5.48 4.65 -12.74
CA LEU A 88 -6.68 4.19 -13.44
C LEU A 88 -6.84 4.83 -14.83
N ASP A 89 -6.46 6.11 -14.97
CA ASP A 89 -6.60 6.86 -16.25
C ASP A 89 -5.50 6.52 -17.27
N ASP A 90 -4.32 6.09 -16.79
CA ASP A 90 -3.15 5.86 -17.65
C ASP A 90 -3.25 4.51 -18.37
N LYS A 91 -3.41 4.58 -19.69
CA LYS A 91 -3.50 3.38 -20.53
C LYS A 91 -2.22 2.55 -20.62
N GLU A 92 -1.07 3.10 -20.28
CA GLU A 92 0.18 2.32 -20.20
C GLU A 92 0.23 1.45 -18.94
N MET A 93 -0.71 1.65 -17.99
CA MET A 93 -0.89 0.82 -16.80
C MET A 93 -1.89 -0.33 -16.99
N VAL A 94 -2.38 -0.55 -18.19
CA VAL A 94 -3.36 -1.63 -18.51
C VAL A 94 -2.85 -2.99 -18.04
N GLU A 95 -1.58 -3.28 -18.22
CA GLU A 95 -0.98 -4.56 -17.83
C GLU A 95 -1.05 -4.85 -16.31
N VAL A 96 -1.15 -3.81 -15.48
CA VAL A 96 -1.37 -3.98 -14.03
C VAL A 96 -2.71 -4.62 -13.75
N TRP A 97 -3.73 -4.27 -14.55
CA TRP A 97 -5.11 -4.76 -14.40
C TRP A 97 -5.33 -6.15 -15.01
N ASP A 98 -4.38 -6.65 -15.78
CA ASP A 98 -4.33 -8.06 -16.19
C ASP A 98 -3.84 -8.95 -15.04
N ILE A 99 -3.01 -8.40 -14.14
CA ILE A 99 -2.42 -9.10 -12.99
C ILE A 99 -3.34 -8.96 -11.77
N PHE A 100 -3.67 -7.72 -11.40
CA PHE A 100 -4.60 -7.43 -10.32
C PHE A 100 -6.00 -7.14 -10.86
N GLN A 101 -6.99 -7.71 -10.22
CA GLN A 101 -8.35 -7.23 -10.42
C GLN A 101 -8.52 -5.89 -9.69
N SER A 102 -9.12 -4.89 -10.35
CA SER A 102 -9.51 -3.64 -9.68
C SER A 102 -11.00 -3.71 -9.31
N PRO A 103 -11.40 -3.25 -8.12
CA PRO A 103 -12.82 -3.09 -7.82
C PRO A 103 -13.40 -1.84 -8.49
N CYS A 104 -12.57 -0.93 -9.01
CA CYS A 104 -13.02 0.33 -9.62
C CYS A 104 -13.84 0.07 -10.88
N ILE A 105 -14.94 0.80 -11.03
CA ILE A 105 -15.84 0.79 -12.18
C ILE A 105 -15.71 2.11 -12.92
N ALA A 106 -15.75 3.20 -12.15
CA ALA A 106 -15.68 4.55 -12.68
C ALA A 106 -14.97 5.48 -11.69
N TYR A 107 -14.44 6.57 -12.20
CA TYR A 107 -13.76 7.59 -11.41
C TYR A 107 -14.07 8.99 -11.92
N ALA A 108 -13.91 9.97 -11.04
CA ALA A 108 -13.97 11.38 -11.38
C ALA A 108 -12.85 12.15 -10.71
N ASN A 109 -12.40 13.22 -11.36
CA ASN A 109 -11.44 14.17 -10.83
C ASN A 109 -11.92 15.58 -11.20
N ASP A 110 -12.14 16.44 -10.21
CA ASP A 110 -12.54 17.84 -10.39
C ASP A 110 -11.36 18.82 -10.24
N GLY A 111 -10.14 18.33 -10.32
CA GLY A 111 -8.90 19.09 -10.21
C GLY A 111 -8.29 19.11 -8.81
N SER A 112 -9.09 19.25 -7.76
CA SER A 112 -8.63 19.22 -6.37
C SER A 112 -9.05 17.96 -5.64
N ASN A 113 -10.27 17.47 -5.89
CA ASN A 113 -10.82 16.28 -5.26
C ASN A 113 -11.07 15.20 -6.30
N SER A 114 -11.15 13.97 -5.84
CA SER A 114 -11.46 12.83 -6.70
C SER A 114 -12.42 11.89 -6.01
N ALA A 115 -13.08 11.04 -6.82
CA ALA A 115 -13.87 9.96 -6.28
C ALA A 115 -13.76 8.71 -7.16
N LEU A 116 -13.90 7.55 -6.54
CA LEU A 116 -13.88 6.25 -7.16
C LEU A 116 -15.18 5.53 -6.84
N LEU A 117 -15.90 5.10 -7.89
CA LEU A 117 -17.03 4.20 -7.76
C LEU A 117 -16.52 2.77 -7.94
N MET A 118 -16.76 1.91 -6.96
CA MET A 118 -16.18 0.57 -6.87
C MET A 118 -17.25 -0.48 -6.61
N HIS A 119 -17.03 -1.70 -7.05
CA HIS A 119 -17.76 -2.86 -6.55
C HIS A 119 -17.52 -3.04 -5.04
N ASP A 120 -18.55 -3.45 -4.31
CA ASP A 120 -18.41 -3.86 -2.91
C ASP A 120 -17.80 -5.26 -2.83
N VAL A 121 -16.50 -5.30 -2.57
CA VAL A 121 -15.73 -6.55 -2.41
C VAL A 121 -15.60 -6.98 -0.95
N SER A 122 -16.37 -6.41 -0.04
CA SER A 122 -16.24 -6.63 1.42
C SER A 122 -16.31 -8.10 1.84
N LYS A 123 -17.08 -8.93 1.11
CA LYS A 123 -17.18 -10.38 1.39
C LYS A 123 -15.90 -11.16 1.05
N ASN A 124 -15.01 -10.57 0.28
CA ASN A 124 -13.78 -11.19 -0.21
C ASN A 124 -12.52 -10.61 0.45
N LEU A 125 -12.68 -9.56 1.28
CA LEU A 125 -11.60 -8.95 2.04
C LEU A 125 -11.06 -9.91 3.10
N PHE A 126 -9.79 -9.75 3.42
CA PHE A 126 -9.26 -10.36 4.62
C PHE A 126 -9.95 -9.76 5.86
N PRO A 127 -10.43 -10.58 6.78
CA PRO A 127 -11.06 -10.09 8.00
C PRO A 127 -10.05 -9.28 8.82
N ASP A 128 -10.52 -8.24 9.51
CA ASP A 128 -9.70 -7.42 10.43
C ASP A 128 -9.53 -8.16 11.78
N VAL A 129 -8.73 -9.20 11.75
CA VAL A 129 -8.44 -10.09 12.88
C VAL A 129 -6.93 -10.28 13.01
N ARG A 130 -6.49 -10.85 14.13
CA ARG A 130 -5.06 -11.10 14.38
C ARG A 130 -4.61 -12.50 13.98
N GLU A 131 -5.54 -13.35 13.61
CA GLU A 131 -5.22 -14.70 13.18
C GLU A 131 -4.36 -14.68 11.92
N PRO A 132 -3.38 -15.59 11.85
CA PRO A 132 -2.55 -15.73 10.66
C PRO A 132 -3.40 -16.02 9.42
N ILE A 133 -2.98 -15.51 8.27
CA ILE A 133 -3.55 -15.89 6.98
C ILE A 133 -3.11 -17.31 6.62
N LEU A 134 -3.84 -17.97 5.72
CA LEU A 134 -3.43 -19.28 5.24
C LEU A 134 -2.16 -19.18 4.37
N PRO A 135 -1.24 -20.16 4.45
CA PRO A 135 -0.01 -20.14 3.65
C PRO A 135 -0.25 -20.02 2.15
N GLU A 136 -1.29 -20.63 1.62
CA GLU A 136 -1.70 -20.54 0.22
C GLU A 136 -2.23 -19.13 -0.16
N GLN A 137 -2.86 -18.43 0.76
CA GLN A 137 -3.29 -17.05 0.55
C GLN A 137 -2.10 -16.10 0.54
N GLU A 138 -1.12 -16.31 1.42
CA GLU A 138 0.12 -15.56 1.45
C GLU A 138 0.91 -15.79 0.15
N ASP A 139 1.04 -17.05 -0.29
CA ASP A 139 1.70 -17.39 -1.56
C ASP A 139 1.02 -16.71 -2.76
N LEU A 140 -0.30 -16.68 -2.78
CA LEU A 140 -1.06 -16.03 -3.86
C LEU A 140 -0.79 -14.52 -3.92
N ILE A 141 -0.75 -13.83 -2.77
CA ILE A 141 -0.43 -12.40 -2.71
C ILE A 141 1.02 -12.15 -3.16
N LEU A 142 1.99 -12.89 -2.60
CA LEU A 142 3.40 -12.73 -2.92
C LEU A 142 3.70 -13.03 -4.40
N TYR A 143 3.04 -14.04 -4.95
CA TYR A 143 3.14 -14.39 -6.37
C TYR A 143 2.57 -13.28 -7.26
N THR A 144 1.38 -12.75 -6.94
CA THR A 144 0.76 -11.67 -7.71
C THR A 144 1.59 -10.37 -7.66
N LEU A 145 2.16 -10.04 -6.49
CA LEU A 145 3.13 -8.94 -6.37
C LEU A 145 4.37 -9.19 -7.23
N ALA A 146 4.92 -10.41 -7.21
CA ALA A 146 6.07 -10.77 -8.04
C ALA A 146 5.79 -10.66 -9.54
N GLN A 147 4.59 -11.06 -9.99
CA GLN A 147 4.16 -10.89 -11.38
C GLN A 147 4.15 -9.42 -11.79
N MET A 148 3.55 -8.54 -10.98
CA MET A 148 3.55 -7.10 -11.26
C MET A 148 4.97 -6.53 -11.28
N HIS A 149 5.79 -6.91 -10.30
CA HIS A 149 7.16 -6.44 -10.22
C HIS A 149 8.00 -6.88 -11.42
N ALA A 150 7.84 -8.11 -11.86
CA ALA A 150 8.54 -8.62 -13.05
C ALA A 150 8.04 -7.93 -14.33
N ARG A 151 6.73 -7.76 -14.49
CA ARG A 151 6.13 -7.09 -15.66
C ARG A 151 6.59 -5.64 -15.80
N CYS A 152 6.72 -4.93 -14.69
CA CYS A 152 7.16 -3.54 -14.66
C CYS A 152 8.68 -3.37 -14.41
N TRP A 153 9.47 -4.45 -14.47
CA TRP A 153 10.90 -4.43 -14.15
C TRP A 153 11.68 -3.52 -15.09
N GLN A 154 12.25 -2.42 -14.56
CA GLN A 154 12.97 -1.40 -15.33
C GLN A 154 12.20 -0.85 -16.54
N HIS A 155 10.87 -0.91 -16.50
CA HIS A 155 10.02 -0.50 -17.60
C HIS A 155 9.93 1.03 -17.72
N THR A 156 9.72 1.56 -18.93
CA THR A 156 9.60 3.00 -19.20
C THR A 156 8.46 3.66 -18.44
N VAL A 157 7.41 2.91 -18.10
CA VAL A 157 6.27 3.37 -17.30
C VAL A 157 6.69 3.94 -15.93
N LEU A 158 7.84 3.55 -15.42
CA LEU A 158 8.39 4.02 -14.14
C LEU A 158 8.86 5.48 -14.16
N SER A 159 8.94 6.10 -15.34
CA SER A 159 9.26 7.51 -15.50
C SER A 159 8.06 8.45 -15.35
N LYS A 160 6.86 7.92 -15.11
CA LYS A 160 5.65 8.73 -14.94
C LYS A 160 5.81 9.69 -13.75
N PRO A 161 5.59 11.01 -13.95
CA PRO A 161 5.87 12.02 -12.93
C PRO A 161 4.92 11.95 -11.73
N TRP A 162 3.78 11.28 -11.87
CA TRP A 162 2.81 11.09 -10.80
C TRP A 162 3.12 9.89 -9.89
N LEU A 163 4.00 8.97 -10.29
CA LEU A 163 4.46 7.91 -9.40
C LEU A 163 5.29 8.50 -8.24
N ALA A 164 5.08 7.96 -7.04
CA ALA A 164 5.93 8.32 -5.92
C ALA A 164 7.38 7.88 -6.18
N LYS A 165 8.32 8.62 -5.61
CA LYS A 165 9.72 8.22 -5.63
C LYS A 165 10.01 7.26 -4.48
N GLN A 166 10.95 6.38 -4.67
CA GLN A 166 11.39 5.38 -3.67
C GLN A 166 11.65 5.97 -2.28
N TYR A 167 12.15 7.20 -2.21
CA TYR A 167 12.47 7.87 -0.94
C TYR A 167 11.30 7.92 0.04
N ILE A 168 10.04 7.90 -0.45
CA ILE A 168 8.88 7.93 0.44
C ILE A 168 8.84 6.78 1.43
N PHE A 169 9.33 5.60 1.03
CA PHE A 169 9.34 4.42 1.91
C PHE A 169 10.33 4.55 3.08
N PHE A 170 11.19 5.54 3.05
CA PHE A 170 12.18 5.83 4.10
C PHE A 170 11.83 7.06 4.94
N SER A 171 10.82 7.82 4.56
CA SER A 171 10.45 9.06 5.23
C SER A 171 8.99 9.12 5.67
N PHE A 172 8.11 8.29 5.11
CA PHE A 172 6.65 8.43 5.25
C PHE A 172 6.18 8.53 6.71
N LEU A 173 6.58 7.58 7.56
CA LEU A 173 6.33 7.58 9.00
C LEU A 173 7.64 7.49 9.80
N GLY A 174 8.74 7.94 9.21
CA GLY A 174 10.05 7.95 9.81
C GLY A 174 10.17 8.87 11.04
N PRO A 175 11.34 8.88 11.70
CA PRO A 175 11.54 9.59 12.97
C PRO A 175 11.29 11.10 12.88
N PHE A 176 11.43 11.70 11.72
CA PHE A 176 11.24 13.13 11.50
C PHE A 176 9.85 13.52 10.96
N ALA A 177 8.98 12.56 10.64
CA ALA A 177 7.68 12.82 10.02
C ALA A 177 6.82 13.84 10.78
N TRP A 178 6.76 13.73 12.10
CA TRP A 178 6.01 14.70 12.93
C TRP A 178 6.59 16.11 12.85
N THR A 179 7.92 16.26 12.94
CA THR A 179 8.59 17.55 12.92
C THR A 179 8.43 18.24 11.57
N GLU A 180 8.56 17.49 10.48
CA GLU A 180 8.41 17.99 9.11
C GLU A 180 6.99 18.48 8.84
N GLU A 181 5.97 17.70 9.23
CA GLU A 181 4.57 18.09 9.03
C GLU A 181 4.16 19.27 9.92
N LYS A 182 4.68 19.33 11.14
CA LYS A 182 4.48 20.47 12.05
C LYS A 182 5.08 21.75 11.47
N ALA A 183 6.29 21.67 10.92
CA ALA A 183 6.94 22.79 10.26
C ALA A 183 6.17 23.26 9.00
N ALA A 184 5.50 22.34 8.31
CA ALA A 184 4.62 22.62 7.19
C ALA A 184 3.22 23.14 7.60
N GLY A 185 2.96 23.34 8.90
CA GLY A 185 1.68 23.81 9.42
C GLY A 185 0.56 22.75 9.37
N ARG A 186 0.91 21.48 9.16
CA ARG A 186 -0.05 20.39 9.08
C ARG A 186 -0.07 19.58 10.38
N ASN A 187 -1.25 19.20 10.81
CA ASN A 187 -1.43 18.41 12.03
C ASN A 187 -2.38 17.23 11.75
N HIS A 188 -1.94 16.04 12.13
CA HIS A 188 -2.74 14.82 12.00
C HIS A 188 -2.54 13.94 13.24
N PRO A 189 -3.62 13.38 13.85
CA PRO A 189 -3.53 12.62 15.09
C PRO A 189 -2.53 11.46 15.06
N VAL A 190 -2.37 10.81 13.91
CA VAL A 190 -1.42 9.72 13.71
C VAL A 190 0.03 10.17 13.92
N LEU A 191 0.36 11.41 13.57
CA LEU A 191 1.73 11.92 13.71
C LEU A 191 2.18 12.04 15.17
N GLU A 192 1.27 12.37 16.08
CA GLU A 192 1.58 12.36 17.53
C GLU A 192 1.86 10.93 18.02
N LEU A 193 1.11 9.95 17.52
CA LEU A 193 1.33 8.54 17.83
C LEU A 193 2.68 8.05 17.27
N VAL A 194 3.01 8.43 16.04
CA VAL A 194 4.29 8.13 15.38
C VAL A 194 5.45 8.72 16.18
N LYS A 195 5.35 10.01 16.56
CA LYS A 195 6.35 10.67 17.39
C LYS A 195 6.59 9.93 18.72
N ASN A 196 5.52 9.67 19.46
CA ASN A 196 5.62 8.98 20.74
C ASN A 196 6.23 7.58 20.60
N GLY A 197 5.89 6.88 19.51
CA GLY A 197 6.46 5.57 19.21
C GLY A 197 7.94 5.66 18.85
N TRP A 198 8.37 6.69 18.11
CA TRP A 198 9.79 6.90 17.82
C TRP A 198 10.59 7.31 19.04
N ASP A 199 10.05 8.15 19.93
CA ASP A 199 10.69 8.50 21.19
C ASP A 199 10.98 7.22 22.01
N LEU A 200 10.05 6.27 22.05
CA LEU A 200 10.25 4.97 22.69
C LEU A 200 11.23 4.08 21.91
N ALA A 201 11.12 4.01 20.61
CA ALA A 201 12.03 3.21 19.78
C ALA A 201 13.49 3.64 20.03
N LEU A 202 13.75 4.95 20.04
CA LEU A 202 15.08 5.49 20.34
C LEU A 202 15.55 5.22 21.77
N GLN A 203 14.65 5.05 22.75
CA GLN A 203 15.01 4.62 24.09
C GLN A 203 15.40 3.14 24.14
N PHE A 204 14.70 2.29 23.40
CA PHE A 204 14.89 0.83 23.41
C PHE A 204 16.01 0.36 22.48
N LEU A 205 16.34 1.13 21.44
CA LEU A 205 17.43 0.80 20.53
C LEU A 205 18.79 0.81 21.23
N PRO A 206 19.67 -0.16 20.92
CA PRO A 206 21.07 -0.11 21.34
C PRO A 206 21.76 1.16 20.83
N ALA A 207 22.65 1.74 21.66
CA ALA A 207 23.30 3.02 21.37
C ALA A 207 24.13 2.99 20.07
N ASP A 208 24.73 1.85 19.74
CA ASP A 208 25.59 1.64 18.57
C ASP A 208 24.88 1.76 17.21
N ILE A 209 23.57 1.54 17.17
CA ILE A 209 22.78 1.59 15.91
C ILE A 209 21.81 2.77 15.82
N LYS A 210 21.70 3.60 16.86
CA LYS A 210 20.73 4.71 16.88
C LYS A 210 20.93 5.70 15.75
N ASP A 211 22.15 6.18 15.55
CA ASP A 211 22.47 7.15 14.51
C ASP A 211 22.23 6.56 13.12
N PHE A 212 22.48 5.27 12.94
CA PHE A 212 22.21 4.57 11.70
C PHE A 212 20.71 4.43 11.40
N VAL A 213 19.88 4.23 12.41
CA VAL A 213 18.42 4.21 12.27
C VAL A 213 17.86 5.61 11.99
N LEU A 214 18.48 6.66 12.55
CA LEU A 214 18.04 8.03 12.31
C LEU A 214 18.41 8.56 10.92
N ASP A 215 19.52 8.10 10.36
CA ASP A 215 20.00 8.54 9.04
C ASP A 215 20.69 7.39 8.27
N PRO A 216 19.91 6.39 7.85
CA PRO A 216 20.46 5.30 7.04
C PRO A 216 20.84 5.80 5.64
N PRO A 217 21.96 5.34 5.07
CA PRO A 217 22.45 5.83 3.77
C PRO A 217 21.66 5.21 2.59
N PHE A 218 20.35 5.43 2.54
CA PHE A 218 19.44 4.81 1.58
C PHE A 218 19.82 5.03 0.12
N GLU A 219 20.25 6.23 -0.26
CA GLU A 219 20.65 6.50 -1.64
C GLU A 219 21.77 5.56 -2.07
N LYS A 220 22.83 5.45 -1.26
CA LYS A 220 23.95 4.55 -1.49
C LYS A 220 23.51 3.08 -1.49
N MET A 221 22.65 2.71 -0.55
CA MET A 221 22.18 1.32 -0.40
C MET A 221 21.22 0.88 -1.51
N THR A 222 20.57 1.79 -2.17
CA THR A 222 19.66 1.49 -3.31
C THR A 222 20.32 1.65 -4.67
N GLU A 223 21.58 2.12 -4.69
CA GLU A 223 22.32 2.28 -5.95
C GLU A 223 22.46 0.95 -6.67
N GLY A 224 22.18 0.96 -7.97
CA GLY A 224 22.26 -0.24 -8.82
C GLY A 224 21.10 -1.22 -8.67
N LEU A 225 20.21 -1.05 -7.68
CA LEU A 225 19.01 -1.88 -7.59
C LEU A 225 18.00 -1.54 -8.69
N ALA A 226 17.47 -2.58 -9.31
CA ALA A 226 16.38 -2.43 -10.26
C ALA A 226 15.14 -1.84 -9.59
N LYS A 227 14.42 -1.02 -10.35
CA LYS A 227 13.12 -0.45 -9.95
C LYS A 227 12.00 -1.14 -10.70
N THR A 228 10.84 -1.13 -10.07
CA THR A 228 9.58 -1.62 -10.63
C THR A 228 8.43 -0.72 -10.17
N LEU A 229 7.23 -0.97 -10.66
CA LEU A 229 6.01 -0.45 -10.05
C LEU A 229 5.76 -1.21 -8.75
N VAL A 230 5.58 -0.50 -7.65
CA VAL A 230 5.14 -1.07 -6.37
C VAL A 230 3.77 -0.48 -5.99
N HIS A 231 2.93 -1.27 -5.34
CA HIS A 231 1.66 -0.83 -4.79
C HIS A 231 1.86 0.21 -3.68
N GLY A 232 2.86 -0.03 -2.83
CA GLY A 232 3.31 0.86 -1.78
C GLY A 232 2.52 0.79 -0.47
N ASP A 233 1.34 0.16 -0.47
CA ASP A 233 0.58 -0.12 0.75
C ASP A 233 -0.01 -1.54 0.73
N SER A 234 0.88 -2.53 0.60
CA SER A 234 0.53 -3.96 0.52
C SER A 234 0.11 -4.58 1.87
N LYS A 235 -0.66 -3.84 2.66
CA LYS A 235 -1.33 -4.42 3.83
C LYS A 235 -2.48 -5.33 3.38
N LEU A 236 -2.74 -6.40 4.14
CA LEU A 236 -3.79 -7.38 3.81
C LEU A 236 -5.17 -6.74 3.63
N ALA A 237 -5.46 -5.67 4.37
CA ALA A 237 -6.73 -4.95 4.26
C ALA A 237 -6.95 -4.27 2.89
N ASN A 238 -5.91 -4.13 2.06
CA ASN A 238 -5.99 -3.57 0.70
C ASN A 238 -6.10 -4.65 -0.37
N PHE A 239 -6.27 -5.92 0.03
CA PHE A 239 -6.43 -7.04 -0.88
C PHE A 239 -7.73 -7.79 -0.61
N ALA A 240 -8.29 -8.35 -1.69
CA ALA A 240 -9.38 -9.31 -1.63
C ALA A 240 -9.05 -10.51 -2.53
N ILE A 241 -9.47 -11.71 -2.13
CA ILE A 241 -9.34 -12.90 -2.96
C ILE A 241 -10.68 -13.14 -3.67
N MET A 242 -10.69 -12.87 -4.95
CA MET A 242 -11.86 -13.02 -5.80
C MET A 242 -12.02 -14.47 -6.30
N PRO A 243 -13.21 -14.85 -6.82
CA PRO A 243 -13.41 -16.15 -7.45
C PRO A 243 -12.34 -16.44 -8.51
N GLY A 244 -11.84 -17.66 -8.55
CA GLY A 244 -10.76 -18.08 -9.43
C GLY A 244 -9.36 -17.73 -8.91
N ASN A 245 -9.23 -17.45 -7.62
CA ASN A 245 -7.96 -17.11 -6.94
C ASN A 245 -7.28 -15.88 -7.57
N LYS A 246 -8.04 -14.89 -7.96
CA LYS A 246 -7.51 -13.61 -8.42
C LYS A 246 -7.40 -12.64 -7.26
N ILE A 247 -6.26 -11.94 -7.15
CA ILE A 247 -6.12 -10.86 -6.17
C ILE A 247 -6.74 -9.59 -6.74
N CYS A 248 -7.70 -9.04 -5.98
CA CYS A 248 -8.20 -7.69 -6.19
C CYS A 248 -7.40 -6.74 -5.27
N ALA A 249 -6.80 -5.70 -5.85
CA ALA A 249 -6.03 -4.70 -5.11
C ALA A 249 -6.66 -3.31 -5.26
N PHE A 250 -6.63 -2.52 -4.19
CA PHE A 250 -7.16 -1.15 -4.15
C PHE A 250 -6.33 -0.30 -3.17
N ASP A 251 -6.61 1.01 -3.12
CA ASP A 251 -5.84 2.00 -2.35
C ASP A 251 -4.39 2.17 -2.84
N TRP A 252 -4.25 2.48 -4.14
CA TRP A 252 -2.98 2.71 -4.81
C TRP A 252 -2.37 4.09 -4.55
N THR A 253 -2.78 4.75 -3.47
CA THR A 253 -2.33 6.11 -3.12
C THR A 253 -0.80 6.20 -2.98
N MET A 254 -0.14 5.10 -2.62
CA MET A 254 1.32 5.00 -2.45
C MET A 254 2.06 4.40 -3.65
N ALA A 255 1.36 4.17 -4.79
CA ALA A 255 2.01 3.60 -5.98
C ALA A 255 3.29 4.36 -6.37
N ALA A 256 4.38 3.63 -6.55
CA ALA A 256 5.70 4.24 -6.70
C ALA A 256 6.58 3.52 -7.71
N SER A 257 7.59 4.25 -8.20
CA SER A 257 8.75 3.69 -8.88
C SER A 257 9.84 3.42 -7.85
N ALA A 258 9.98 2.16 -7.42
CA ALA A 258 10.89 1.77 -6.35
C ALA A 258 11.48 0.36 -6.57
N SER A 259 12.52 0.02 -5.79
CA SER A 259 12.93 -1.38 -5.66
C SER A 259 11.79 -2.21 -5.07
N PRO A 260 11.52 -3.42 -5.58
CA PRO A 260 10.52 -4.32 -4.99
C PRO A 260 10.81 -4.67 -3.53
N ALA A 261 12.06 -4.51 -3.09
CA ALA A 261 12.44 -4.64 -1.68
C ALA A 261 11.66 -3.68 -0.77
N CYS A 262 11.30 -2.47 -1.24
CA CYS A 262 10.48 -1.53 -0.47
C CYS A 262 9.07 -2.07 -0.22
N GLU A 263 8.47 -2.71 -1.23
CA GLU A 263 7.16 -3.36 -1.09
C GLU A 263 7.19 -4.50 -0.07
N ILE A 264 8.18 -5.37 -0.20
CA ILE A 264 8.30 -6.54 0.69
C ILE A 264 8.65 -6.11 2.11
N GLY A 265 9.47 -5.08 2.29
CA GLY A 265 9.76 -4.49 3.60
C GLY A 265 8.50 -3.97 4.29
N TRP A 266 7.65 -3.25 3.58
CA TRP A 266 6.34 -2.83 4.06
C TRP A 266 5.46 -4.03 4.39
N TYR A 267 5.34 -4.98 3.45
CA TYR A 267 4.51 -6.17 3.61
C TYR A 267 4.83 -6.96 4.89
N ILE A 268 6.10 -7.30 5.14
CA ILE A 268 6.51 -8.06 6.32
C ILE A 268 6.40 -7.26 7.62
N SER A 269 6.39 -5.93 7.54
CA SER A 269 6.26 -5.06 8.70
C SER A 269 4.80 -4.83 9.08
N VAL A 270 3.95 -4.42 8.14
CA VAL A 270 2.55 -4.08 8.41
C VAL A 270 1.71 -5.32 8.73
N ASN A 271 2.01 -6.45 8.10
CA ASN A 271 1.29 -7.70 8.29
C ASN A 271 1.94 -8.64 9.33
N ALA A 272 2.96 -8.21 10.06
CA ALA A 272 3.78 -9.04 10.94
C ALA A 272 3.00 -9.96 11.88
N SER A 273 1.88 -9.49 12.45
CA SER A 273 1.04 -10.29 13.36
C SER A 273 0.18 -11.35 12.65
N ARG A 274 0.19 -11.36 11.32
CA ARG A 274 -0.66 -12.22 10.49
C ARG A 274 0.13 -13.18 9.59
N LEU A 275 1.45 -13.04 9.57
CA LEU A 275 2.31 -13.94 8.81
C LEU A 275 2.28 -15.35 9.43
N THR A 276 2.15 -16.37 8.60
CA THR A 276 2.29 -17.78 9.01
C THR A 276 3.72 -18.24 9.02
N ARG A 277 4.57 -17.58 8.21
CA ARG A 277 5.98 -17.87 8.07
C ARG A 277 6.81 -16.80 8.77
N SER A 278 8.06 -17.11 9.09
CA SER A 278 9.03 -16.09 9.47
C SER A 278 9.21 -15.07 8.35
N LYS A 279 9.61 -13.84 8.69
CA LYS A 279 9.87 -12.80 7.70
C LYS A 279 10.95 -13.21 6.68
N ASP A 280 11.93 -13.96 7.13
CA ASP A 280 13.01 -14.49 6.24
C ASP A 280 12.45 -15.52 5.24
N GLU A 281 11.54 -16.40 5.68
CA GLU A 281 10.85 -17.33 4.78
C GLU A 281 9.94 -16.61 3.79
N VAL A 282 9.21 -15.57 4.22
CA VAL A 282 8.38 -14.73 3.33
C VAL A 282 9.24 -14.08 2.25
N MET A 283 10.38 -13.46 2.63
CA MET A 283 11.30 -12.84 1.68
C MET A 283 11.89 -13.86 0.68
N ASN A 284 12.31 -15.02 1.17
CA ASN A 284 12.85 -16.09 0.32
C ASN A 284 11.78 -16.67 -0.62
N ARG A 285 10.55 -16.79 -0.14
CA ARG A 285 9.41 -17.26 -0.95
C ARG A 285 9.12 -16.27 -2.08
N TYR A 286 9.07 -14.98 -1.74
CA TYR A 286 8.91 -13.91 -2.72
C TYR A 286 10.05 -13.92 -3.75
N ARG A 287 11.32 -14.09 -3.33
CA ARG A 287 12.46 -14.22 -4.25
C ARG A 287 12.21 -15.30 -5.30
N GLY A 288 11.80 -16.48 -4.87
CA GLY A 288 11.53 -17.61 -5.78
C GLY A 288 10.46 -17.27 -6.81
N PHE A 289 9.39 -16.59 -6.41
CA PHE A 289 8.35 -16.13 -7.34
C PHE A 289 8.88 -15.08 -8.31
N LEU A 290 9.63 -14.09 -7.80
CA LEU A 290 10.17 -13.02 -8.64
C LEU A 290 11.17 -13.56 -9.68
N GLU A 291 12.09 -14.44 -9.28
CA GLU A 291 13.05 -15.07 -10.20
C GLU A 291 12.35 -15.92 -11.28
N THR A 292 11.24 -16.58 -10.89
CA THR A 292 10.41 -17.34 -11.83
C THR A 292 9.79 -16.43 -12.90
N GLU A 293 9.18 -15.32 -12.49
CA GLU A 293 8.54 -14.38 -13.38
C GLU A 293 9.53 -13.56 -14.22
N LEU A 294 10.71 -13.26 -13.68
CA LEU A 294 11.81 -12.61 -14.40
C LEU A 294 12.51 -13.54 -15.40
N ASN A 295 12.36 -14.85 -15.22
CA ASN A 295 13.08 -15.88 -15.97
C ASN A 295 14.61 -15.77 -15.87
N PHE A 296 15.12 -15.26 -14.76
CA PHE A 296 16.53 -15.27 -14.38
C PHE A 296 16.71 -15.23 -12.86
N ALA A 297 17.83 -15.75 -12.37
CA ALA A 297 18.18 -15.72 -10.96
C ALA A 297 18.77 -14.36 -10.57
N ILE A 298 18.36 -13.83 -9.43
CA ILE A 298 18.96 -12.64 -8.82
C ILE A 298 20.23 -13.05 -8.09
N GLU A 299 21.34 -12.41 -8.42
CA GLU A 299 22.62 -12.67 -7.76
C GLU A 299 22.49 -12.52 -6.23
N ASN A 300 23.13 -13.41 -5.46
CA ASN A 300 23.02 -13.40 -4.01
C ASN A 300 23.42 -12.05 -3.39
N LYS A 301 24.46 -11.40 -3.91
CA LYS A 301 24.88 -10.08 -3.43
C LYS A 301 23.78 -9.02 -3.64
N THR A 302 23.12 -9.03 -4.79
CA THR A 302 21.99 -8.15 -5.08
C THR A 302 20.79 -8.48 -4.19
N TRP A 303 20.52 -9.75 -3.97
CA TRP A 303 19.47 -10.19 -3.07
C TRP A 303 19.73 -9.76 -1.62
N ASP A 304 20.94 -9.92 -1.10
CA ASP A 304 21.33 -9.46 0.25
C ASP A 304 21.18 -7.95 0.40
N GLN A 305 21.49 -7.19 -0.66
CA GLN A 305 21.22 -5.75 -0.70
C GLN A 305 19.72 -5.45 -0.65
N MET A 306 18.90 -6.18 -1.42
CA MET A 306 17.44 -6.05 -1.39
C MET A 306 16.86 -6.42 -0.02
N VAL A 307 17.33 -7.47 0.63
CA VAL A 307 16.93 -7.83 2.01
C VAL A 307 17.25 -6.70 2.98
N SER A 308 18.43 -6.11 2.86
CA SER A 308 18.83 -4.97 3.70
C SER A 308 17.88 -3.77 3.51
N ILE A 309 17.50 -3.46 2.28
CA ILE A 309 16.52 -2.41 1.97
C ILE A 309 15.14 -2.77 2.50
N ALA A 310 14.69 -4.01 2.37
CA ALA A 310 13.39 -4.45 2.91
C ALA A 310 13.34 -4.28 4.44
N VAL A 311 14.39 -4.70 5.15
CA VAL A 311 14.47 -4.52 6.60
C VAL A 311 14.42 -3.04 6.98
N LEU A 312 15.23 -2.20 6.34
CA LEU A 312 15.27 -0.77 6.67
C LEU A 312 13.97 -0.06 6.30
N THR A 313 13.35 -0.37 5.16
CA THR A 313 12.04 0.18 4.79
C THR A 313 10.98 -0.16 5.84
N GLY A 314 10.91 -1.43 6.23
CA GLY A 314 9.94 -1.85 7.26
C GLY A 314 10.20 -1.22 8.63
N ALA A 315 11.46 -1.03 8.99
CA ALA A 315 11.86 -0.35 10.21
C ALA A 315 11.49 1.14 10.17
N GLU A 316 11.91 1.88 9.15
CA GLU A 316 11.62 3.31 9.00
C GLU A 316 10.13 3.63 9.01
N THR A 317 9.33 2.73 8.49
CA THR A 317 7.89 2.96 8.44
C THR A 317 7.16 2.54 9.72
N LEU A 318 7.58 1.48 10.44
CA LEU A 318 6.79 0.91 11.54
C LEU A 318 7.57 0.53 12.80
N LEU A 319 8.86 0.84 12.94
CA LEU A 319 9.61 0.54 14.18
C LEU A 319 8.99 1.26 15.39
N TRP A 320 8.47 2.46 15.19
CA TRP A 320 7.71 3.21 16.19
C TRP A 320 6.51 2.41 16.73
N ASN A 321 5.79 1.72 15.88
CA ASN A 321 4.64 0.89 16.26
C ASN A 321 5.10 -0.36 17.04
N LYS A 322 6.23 -0.97 16.63
CA LYS A 322 6.82 -2.10 17.34
C LYS A 322 7.27 -1.70 18.75
N ALA A 323 7.82 -0.51 18.93
CA ALA A 323 8.19 0.03 20.25
C ALA A 323 6.97 0.25 21.16
N LEU A 324 5.88 0.78 20.61
CA LEU A 324 4.62 0.93 21.36
C LEU A 324 4.04 -0.43 21.77
N ASN A 325 4.12 -1.44 20.91
CA ASN A 325 3.66 -2.79 21.21
C ASN A 325 4.53 -3.45 22.29
N LEU A 326 5.85 -3.23 22.23
CA LEU A 326 6.80 -3.70 23.25
C LEU A 326 6.51 -3.07 24.60
N GLN A 327 6.31 -1.74 24.65
CA GLN A 327 5.96 -1.02 25.89
C GLN A 327 4.67 -1.56 26.52
N LYS A 328 3.68 -1.92 25.70
CA LYS A 328 2.41 -2.47 26.15
C LYS A 328 2.48 -3.97 26.50
N ASN A 329 3.65 -4.60 26.38
CA ASN A 329 3.85 -6.04 26.57
C ASN A 329 2.86 -6.91 25.79
N LEU A 330 2.57 -6.54 24.55
CA LEU A 330 1.68 -7.36 23.70
C LEU A 330 2.35 -8.71 23.37
N ALA A 331 1.54 -9.73 23.20
CA ALA A 331 2.03 -11.07 22.82
C ALA A 331 2.90 -11.01 21.57
N GLY A 332 4.08 -11.62 21.58
CA GLY A 332 5.05 -11.65 20.48
C GLY A 332 5.82 -10.32 20.25
N ALA A 333 5.52 -9.26 21.02
CA ALA A 333 6.16 -7.95 20.78
C ALA A 333 7.68 -7.94 21.02
N LYS A 334 8.15 -8.76 21.98
CA LYS A 334 9.59 -8.86 22.30
C LYS A 334 10.35 -9.56 21.16
N GLU A 335 9.82 -10.65 20.67
CA GLU A 335 10.36 -11.42 19.55
C GLU A 335 10.37 -10.57 18.27
N GLU A 336 9.26 -9.87 18.01
CA GLU A 336 9.12 -8.95 16.88
C GLU A 336 10.17 -7.82 16.96
N TRP A 337 10.30 -7.14 18.08
CA TRP A 337 11.30 -6.10 18.30
C TRP A 337 12.73 -6.63 18.12
N SER A 338 13.03 -7.79 18.72
CA SER A 338 14.35 -8.41 18.65
C SER A 338 14.74 -8.76 17.21
N TRP A 339 13.77 -9.25 16.39
CA TRP A 339 14.03 -9.53 14.97
C TRP A 339 14.47 -8.27 14.22
N TRP A 340 13.77 -7.15 14.40
CA TRP A 340 14.12 -5.88 13.75
C TRP A 340 15.48 -5.38 14.19
N VAL A 341 15.74 -5.29 15.49
CA VAL A 341 17.00 -4.80 16.04
C VAL A 341 18.19 -5.64 15.60
N ASN A 342 18.08 -6.97 15.63
CA ASN A 342 19.16 -7.86 15.21
C ASN A 342 19.48 -7.72 13.71
N ASN A 343 18.46 -7.59 12.86
CA ASN A 343 18.66 -7.42 11.43
C ASN A 343 19.23 -6.02 11.09
N ILE A 344 18.76 -4.96 11.74
CA ILE A 344 19.35 -3.61 11.60
C ILE A 344 20.82 -3.62 12.01
N ARG A 345 21.16 -4.26 13.13
CA ARG A 345 22.56 -4.36 13.60
C ARG A 345 23.43 -5.12 12.58
N ARG A 346 22.95 -6.25 12.07
CA ARG A 346 23.67 -7.01 11.02
C ARG A 346 23.94 -6.15 9.78
N ILE A 347 22.99 -5.33 9.37
CA ILE A 347 23.16 -4.41 8.23
C ILE A 347 24.20 -3.33 8.57
N TYR A 348 24.14 -2.78 9.78
CA TYR A 348 25.09 -1.78 10.26
C TYR A 348 26.54 -2.28 10.28
N GLU A 349 26.76 -3.51 10.73
CA GLU A 349 28.08 -4.14 10.83
C GLU A 349 28.68 -4.51 9.46
N ASN A 350 27.86 -4.67 8.42
CA ASN A 350 28.28 -5.10 7.09
C ASN A 350 28.32 -3.96 6.04
N LYS A 351 28.22 -2.68 6.47
CA LYS A 351 28.26 -1.52 5.55
C LYS A 351 29.66 -1.10 5.08
#